data_08f853798db3706256c55574773dfc96
#
_entry.id   08f853798db3706256c55574773dfc96
#
_cell.length_a   1.000
_cell.length_b   1.000
_cell.length_c   1.000
_cell.angle_alpha   90.00
_cell.angle_beta   90.00
_cell.angle_gamma   90.00
#
_symmetry.space_group_name_H-M   'P 1'
#
loop_
_entity.id
_entity.type
_entity.pdbx_description
1 polymer ?
#
loop_
_entity_poly.entity_id
_entity_poly.type
_entity_poly.pdbx_seq_one_letter_code
_entity_poly.pdbx_strand_id
1 'polypeptide(L)'
;MQPSHPLDYEAVVFDFDDTLVATMQVKWEHHREVARHWYGIDLMVEDFKANWGKPFNELIAVLYENSDTVENMRLANRSLNSHYPKKAHPGAVDVVVRLLDQGAEVAVVTSAEAGEVADDLSRLGFPAARIGYLQGAEHTVRHKPDPAVFDPLKQHLRARGVSLSSTIYVGDALIDFRAARGAGLDFLGVTTGMTSAEEFRVAGARSVASLAGVLPELSRPRAADRGRAIR
;
A
#
# COMPACT_ATOMS: atom_id res chain seq x y z
N MET A 1 20.99 15.06 -18.53
CA MET A 1 20.30 15.11 -17.22
C MET A 1 19.30 16.25 -17.28
N GLN A 2 18.01 15.96 -17.25
CA GLN A 2 17.00 17.02 -17.09
C GLN A 2 17.11 17.54 -15.64
N PRO A 3 16.95 18.87 -15.41
CA PRO A 3 16.93 19.40 -14.06
C PRO A 3 15.73 18.75 -13.31
N SER A 4 16.02 18.11 -12.19
CA SER A 4 14.99 17.58 -11.29
C SER A 4 14.23 18.79 -10.74
N HIS A 5 12.94 18.92 -11.10
CA HIS A 5 12.08 19.83 -10.37
C HIS A 5 12.06 19.38 -8.89
N PRO A 6 12.21 20.31 -7.94
CA PRO A 6 12.13 19.95 -6.54
C PRO A 6 10.77 19.33 -6.23
N LEU A 7 10.75 18.34 -5.35
CA LEU A 7 9.50 17.75 -4.85
C LEU A 7 8.72 18.81 -4.06
N ASP A 8 7.41 18.86 -4.25
CA ASP A 8 6.53 19.70 -3.43
C ASP A 8 6.25 19.10 -2.03
N TYR A 9 6.78 17.92 -1.75
CA TYR A 9 6.57 17.17 -0.52
C TYR A 9 7.89 16.82 0.15
N GLU A 10 7.97 17.04 1.47
CA GLU A 10 9.11 16.66 2.31
C GLU A 10 9.05 15.20 2.72
N ALA A 11 7.84 14.63 2.81
CA ALA A 11 7.61 13.22 3.10
C ALA A 11 6.64 12.57 2.13
N VAL A 12 6.98 11.35 1.70
CA VAL A 12 6.12 10.48 0.89
C VAL A 12 5.92 9.16 1.64
N VAL A 13 4.66 8.90 2.00
CA VAL A 13 4.27 7.71 2.75
C VAL A 13 3.52 6.77 1.83
N PHE A 14 3.92 5.52 1.77
CA PHE A 14 3.28 4.51 0.93
C PHE A 14 2.46 3.52 1.74
N ASP A 15 1.34 3.10 1.21
CA ASP A 15 0.83 1.77 1.49
C ASP A 15 1.75 0.72 0.89
N PHE A 16 1.59 -0.55 1.30
CA PHE A 16 2.46 -1.64 0.84
C PHE A 16 1.76 -2.56 -0.16
N ASP A 17 0.73 -3.28 0.31
CA ASP A 17 0.03 -4.29 -0.50
C ASP A 17 -0.77 -3.62 -1.63
N ASP A 18 -0.61 -4.14 -2.84
CA ASP A 18 -1.19 -3.61 -4.09
C ASP A 18 -0.82 -2.15 -4.43
N THR A 19 -0.04 -1.49 -3.58
CA THR A 19 0.59 -0.19 -3.84
C THR A 19 2.04 -0.37 -4.29
N LEU A 20 2.95 -0.77 -3.42
CA LEU A 20 4.37 -1.04 -3.76
C LEU A 20 4.56 -2.46 -4.30
N VAL A 21 3.75 -3.40 -3.86
CA VAL A 21 3.91 -4.84 -4.08
C VAL A 21 2.60 -5.44 -4.58
N ALA A 22 2.65 -6.22 -5.65
CA ALA A 22 1.51 -6.95 -6.19
C ALA A 22 1.17 -8.12 -5.24
N THR A 23 0.18 -7.92 -4.41
CA THR A 23 -0.23 -8.90 -3.40
C THR A 23 -1.52 -9.63 -3.78
N MET A 24 -2.55 -8.92 -4.19
CA MET A 24 -3.87 -9.50 -4.48
C MET A 24 -3.79 -10.57 -5.58
N GLN A 25 -3.11 -10.29 -6.70
CA GLN A 25 -2.98 -11.23 -7.80
C GLN A 25 -2.25 -12.51 -7.37
N VAL A 26 -1.14 -12.35 -6.65
CA VAL A 26 -0.34 -13.49 -6.14
C VAL A 26 -1.13 -14.30 -5.13
N LYS A 27 -1.85 -13.64 -4.23
CA LYS A 27 -2.69 -14.32 -3.22
C LYS A 27 -3.90 -15.00 -3.85
N TRP A 28 -4.50 -14.40 -4.88
CA TRP A 28 -5.52 -15.06 -5.68
C TRP A 28 -5.02 -16.39 -6.25
N GLU A 29 -3.90 -16.36 -6.97
CA GLU A 29 -3.32 -17.57 -7.57
C GLU A 29 -2.99 -18.62 -6.51
N HIS A 30 -2.45 -18.20 -5.38
CA HIS A 30 -2.14 -19.05 -4.24
C HIS A 30 -3.39 -19.71 -3.65
N HIS A 31 -4.39 -18.91 -3.26
CA HIS A 31 -5.63 -19.46 -2.67
C HIS A 31 -6.37 -20.37 -3.63
N ARG A 32 -6.42 -20.04 -4.93
CA ARG A 32 -7.01 -20.90 -5.95
C ARG A 32 -6.31 -22.25 -6.02
N GLU A 33 -4.97 -22.26 -6.00
CA GLU A 33 -4.24 -23.53 -6.04
C GLU A 33 -4.43 -24.35 -4.75
N VAL A 34 -4.44 -23.72 -3.58
CA VAL A 34 -4.75 -24.40 -2.31
C VAL A 34 -6.15 -25.00 -2.34
N ALA A 35 -7.16 -24.22 -2.73
CA ALA A 35 -8.55 -24.66 -2.81
C ALA A 35 -8.70 -25.87 -3.74
N ARG A 36 -8.07 -25.82 -4.92
CA ARG A 36 -8.08 -26.89 -5.91
C ARG A 36 -7.35 -28.15 -5.42
N HIS A 37 -6.12 -27.97 -4.93
CA HIS A 37 -5.21 -29.07 -4.60
C HIS A 37 -5.67 -29.86 -3.37
N TRP A 38 -6.07 -29.16 -2.32
CA TRP A 38 -6.38 -29.77 -1.02
C TRP A 38 -7.87 -30.10 -0.83
N TYR A 39 -8.76 -29.32 -1.47
CA TYR A 39 -10.19 -29.40 -1.21
C TYR A 39 -11.03 -29.70 -2.46
N GLY A 40 -10.43 -29.72 -3.64
CA GLY A 40 -11.15 -29.95 -4.90
C GLY A 40 -12.11 -28.81 -5.29
N ILE A 41 -11.91 -27.61 -4.72
CA ILE A 41 -12.75 -26.44 -4.93
C ILE A 41 -12.22 -25.65 -6.12
N ASP A 42 -13.09 -25.33 -7.09
CA ASP A 42 -12.80 -24.43 -8.19
C ASP A 42 -13.15 -22.99 -7.78
N LEU A 43 -12.22 -22.36 -7.05
CA LEU A 43 -12.40 -21.02 -6.51
C LEU A 43 -12.43 -19.97 -7.63
N MET A 44 -13.49 -19.16 -7.66
CA MET A 44 -13.66 -18.09 -8.64
C MET A 44 -13.00 -16.78 -8.15
N VAL A 45 -12.48 -15.99 -9.08
CA VAL A 45 -11.80 -14.72 -8.74
C VAL A 45 -12.77 -13.71 -8.09
N GLU A 46 -14.04 -13.76 -8.45
CA GLU A 46 -15.11 -12.94 -7.89
C GLU A 46 -15.30 -13.22 -6.40
N ASP A 47 -15.30 -14.50 -6.02
CA ASP A 47 -15.45 -14.93 -4.61
C ASP A 47 -14.24 -14.51 -3.78
N PHE A 48 -13.02 -14.63 -4.35
CA PHE A 48 -11.82 -14.13 -3.71
C PHE A 48 -11.88 -12.61 -3.50
N LYS A 49 -12.21 -11.84 -4.55
CA LYS A 49 -12.32 -10.37 -4.48
C LYS A 49 -13.37 -9.91 -3.48
N ALA A 50 -14.53 -10.56 -3.44
CA ALA A 50 -15.62 -10.24 -2.51
C ALA A 50 -15.24 -10.46 -1.03
N ASN A 51 -14.22 -11.28 -0.77
CA ASN A 51 -13.79 -11.62 0.58
C ASN A 51 -12.40 -11.06 0.93
N TRP A 52 -11.69 -10.46 -0.04
CA TRP A 52 -10.38 -9.86 0.18
C TRP A 52 -10.43 -8.75 1.24
N GLY A 53 -9.48 -8.78 2.17
CA GLY A 53 -9.44 -7.85 3.30
C GLY A 53 -10.10 -8.37 4.59
N LYS A 54 -10.79 -9.53 4.55
CA LYS A 54 -11.23 -10.18 5.79
C LYS A 54 -10.04 -10.67 6.62
N PRO A 55 -10.22 -10.82 7.95
CA PRO A 55 -9.23 -11.50 8.78
C PRO A 55 -8.87 -12.87 8.21
N PHE A 56 -7.60 -13.26 8.24
CA PHE A 56 -7.08 -14.43 7.53
C PHE A 56 -7.88 -15.73 7.79
N ASN A 57 -8.23 -16.00 9.04
CA ASN A 57 -8.97 -17.20 9.38
C ASN A 57 -10.40 -17.21 8.79
N GLU A 58 -11.06 -16.05 8.75
CA GLU A 58 -12.37 -15.90 8.13
C GLU A 58 -12.27 -16.02 6.61
N LEU A 59 -11.23 -15.44 6.02
CA LEU A 59 -10.96 -15.52 4.59
C LEU A 59 -10.83 -16.99 4.16
N ILE A 60 -9.92 -17.76 4.76
CA ILE A 60 -9.68 -19.16 4.37
C ILE A 60 -10.90 -20.05 4.66
N ALA A 61 -11.65 -19.78 5.73
CA ALA A 61 -12.88 -20.50 6.03
C ALA A 61 -13.92 -20.33 4.90
N VAL A 62 -14.09 -19.12 4.39
CA VAL A 62 -15.00 -18.84 3.27
C VAL A 62 -14.46 -19.42 1.98
N LEU A 63 -13.19 -19.13 1.63
CA LEU A 63 -12.60 -19.53 0.34
C LEU A 63 -12.46 -21.06 0.19
N TYR A 64 -12.31 -21.77 1.30
CA TYR A 64 -12.21 -23.24 1.30
C TYR A 64 -13.51 -23.91 1.81
N GLU A 65 -14.63 -23.17 1.80
CA GLU A 65 -15.99 -23.67 2.10
C GLU A 65 -16.09 -24.43 3.43
N ASN A 66 -15.29 -24.04 4.44
CA ASN A 66 -15.17 -24.74 5.72
C ASN A 66 -14.88 -26.26 5.57
N SER A 67 -14.15 -26.65 4.53
CA SER A 67 -13.87 -28.06 4.18
C SER A 67 -13.03 -28.80 5.22
N ASP A 68 -12.38 -28.08 6.14
CA ASP A 68 -11.57 -28.66 7.22
C ASP A 68 -11.55 -27.73 8.44
N THR A 69 -10.83 -28.12 9.48
CA THR A 69 -10.56 -27.23 10.62
C THR A 69 -9.72 -26.02 10.18
N VAL A 70 -9.90 -24.89 10.84
CA VAL A 70 -9.11 -23.67 10.55
C VAL A 70 -7.62 -23.97 10.60
N GLU A 71 -7.16 -24.80 11.55
CA GLU A 71 -5.74 -25.16 11.67
C GLU A 71 -5.24 -25.93 10.44
N ASN A 72 -5.97 -26.92 9.97
CA ASN A 72 -5.62 -27.68 8.78
C ASN A 72 -5.64 -26.82 7.51
N MET A 73 -6.63 -25.94 7.38
CA MET A 73 -6.69 -24.97 6.28
C MET A 73 -5.48 -24.00 6.29
N ARG A 74 -5.01 -23.58 7.47
CA ARG A 74 -3.78 -22.80 7.61
C ARG A 74 -2.55 -23.57 7.17
N LEU A 75 -2.44 -24.85 7.55
CA LEU A 75 -1.33 -25.71 7.13
C LEU A 75 -1.33 -25.93 5.62
N ALA A 76 -2.49 -26.22 5.02
CA ALA A 76 -2.64 -26.33 3.58
C ALA A 76 -2.21 -25.04 2.86
N ASN A 77 -2.64 -23.87 3.35
CA ASN A 77 -2.23 -22.58 2.81
C ASN A 77 -0.71 -22.38 2.90
N ARG A 78 -0.11 -22.64 4.06
CA ARG A 78 1.35 -22.51 4.25
C ARG A 78 2.16 -23.42 3.34
N SER A 79 1.69 -24.62 3.02
CA SER A 79 2.43 -25.62 2.24
C SER A 79 2.81 -25.12 0.84
N LEU A 80 2.03 -24.22 0.27
CA LEU A 80 2.25 -23.66 -1.07
C LEU A 80 2.79 -22.21 -1.05
N ASN A 81 2.94 -21.59 0.12
CA ASN A 81 3.29 -20.17 0.22
C ASN A 81 4.60 -19.81 -0.50
N SER A 82 5.62 -20.68 -0.46
CA SER A 82 6.90 -20.45 -1.13
C SER A 82 6.81 -20.44 -2.67
N HIS A 83 5.77 -21.01 -3.25
CA HIS A 83 5.55 -21.03 -4.70
C HIS A 83 4.89 -19.74 -5.22
N TYR A 84 4.36 -18.92 -4.33
CA TYR A 84 3.64 -17.68 -4.65
C TYR A 84 4.27 -16.46 -3.96
N PRO A 85 5.54 -16.13 -4.27
CA PRO A 85 6.20 -14.98 -3.67
C PRO A 85 5.60 -13.68 -4.21
N LYS A 86 5.37 -12.72 -3.33
CA LYS A 86 5.00 -11.36 -3.74
C LYS A 86 6.09 -10.76 -4.65
N LYS A 87 5.69 -9.86 -5.55
CA LYS A 87 6.56 -9.14 -6.50
C LYS A 87 6.36 -7.64 -6.36
N ALA A 88 7.43 -6.87 -6.47
CA ALA A 88 7.32 -5.42 -6.55
C ALA A 88 6.56 -5.02 -7.83
N HIS A 89 5.69 -4.01 -7.74
CA HIS A 89 5.11 -3.42 -8.93
C HIS A 89 6.20 -2.79 -9.82
N PRO A 90 6.04 -2.80 -11.16
CA PRO A 90 7.00 -2.16 -12.06
C PRO A 90 7.25 -0.69 -11.66
N GLY A 91 8.51 -0.32 -11.47
CA GLY A 91 8.93 1.03 -11.08
C GLY A 91 8.84 1.35 -9.58
N ALA A 92 8.32 0.44 -8.73
CA ALA A 92 8.17 0.71 -7.29
C ALA A 92 9.52 0.95 -6.60
N VAL A 93 10.50 0.09 -6.84
CA VAL A 93 11.85 0.25 -6.28
C VAL A 93 12.48 1.56 -6.77
N ASP A 94 12.41 1.84 -8.07
CA ASP A 94 12.96 3.07 -8.67
C ASP A 94 12.36 4.34 -8.07
N VAL A 95 11.05 4.37 -7.88
CA VAL A 95 10.36 5.53 -7.30
C VAL A 95 10.83 5.79 -5.88
N VAL A 96 10.93 4.75 -5.05
CA VAL A 96 11.41 4.85 -3.66
C VAL A 96 12.86 5.34 -3.63
N VAL A 97 13.75 4.76 -4.45
CA VAL A 97 15.16 5.19 -4.54
C VAL A 97 15.26 6.66 -4.93
N ARG A 98 14.53 7.09 -5.97
CA ARG A 98 14.57 8.49 -6.45
C ARG A 98 14.04 9.48 -5.42
N LEU A 99 12.99 9.14 -4.68
CA LEU A 99 12.47 9.99 -3.60
C LEU A 99 13.52 10.18 -2.50
N LEU A 100 14.15 9.09 -2.07
CA LEU A 100 15.25 9.12 -1.10
C LEU A 100 16.45 9.90 -1.59
N ASP A 101 16.81 9.78 -2.87
CA ASP A 101 17.93 10.51 -3.49
C ASP A 101 17.65 12.01 -3.64
N GLN A 102 16.37 12.40 -3.69
CA GLN A 102 15.93 13.79 -3.68
C GLN A 102 15.76 14.34 -2.25
N GLY A 103 16.07 13.55 -1.22
CA GLY A 103 16.05 13.97 0.18
C GLY A 103 14.67 13.89 0.85
N ALA A 104 13.67 13.28 0.20
CA ALA A 104 12.38 13.07 0.84
C ALA A 104 12.47 12.05 1.97
N GLU A 105 11.75 12.28 3.06
CA GLU A 105 11.46 11.26 4.05
C GLU A 105 10.52 10.22 3.44
N VAL A 106 10.94 8.97 3.32
CA VAL A 106 10.09 7.89 2.82
C VAL A 106 9.67 7.00 3.96
N ALA A 107 8.36 6.76 4.07
CA ALA A 107 7.76 5.90 5.08
C ALA A 107 6.81 4.88 4.45
N VAL A 108 6.53 3.80 5.18
CA VAL A 108 5.49 2.81 4.83
C VAL A 108 4.51 2.69 6.00
N VAL A 109 3.20 2.78 5.69
CA VAL A 109 2.11 2.55 6.67
C VAL A 109 1.13 1.57 6.05
N THR A 110 1.06 0.37 6.60
CA THR A 110 0.33 -0.77 6.02
C THR A 110 -0.59 -1.45 7.02
N SER A 111 -1.54 -2.22 6.52
CA SER A 111 -2.40 -3.13 7.31
C SER A 111 -1.78 -4.53 7.50
N ALA A 112 -0.61 -4.80 6.91
CA ALA A 112 0.17 -6.01 7.15
C ALA A 112 1.06 -5.86 8.40
N GLU A 113 1.63 -6.97 8.89
CA GLU A 113 2.60 -6.95 9.99
C GLU A 113 3.95 -6.38 9.53
N ALA A 114 4.54 -5.47 10.32
CA ALA A 114 5.77 -4.76 9.95
C ALA A 114 6.95 -5.70 9.71
N GLY A 115 7.06 -6.79 10.47
CA GLY A 115 8.11 -7.78 10.29
C GLY A 115 8.06 -8.44 8.91
N GLU A 116 6.88 -8.87 8.46
CA GLU A 116 6.69 -9.46 7.12
C GLU A 116 7.01 -8.44 6.01
N VAL A 117 6.60 -7.19 6.21
CA VAL A 117 6.84 -6.12 5.23
C VAL A 117 8.32 -5.77 5.15
N ALA A 118 9.06 -5.74 6.27
CA ALA A 118 10.50 -5.49 6.29
C ALA A 118 11.28 -6.58 5.52
N ASP A 119 10.89 -7.85 5.71
CA ASP A 119 11.46 -8.98 4.99
C ASP A 119 11.18 -8.90 3.49
N ASP A 120 9.94 -8.59 3.11
CA ASP A 120 9.54 -8.42 1.71
C ASP A 120 10.24 -7.24 1.05
N LEU A 121 10.33 -6.07 1.71
CA LEU A 121 11.07 -4.91 1.20
C LEU A 121 12.52 -5.28 0.90
N SER A 122 13.18 -5.98 1.81
CA SER A 122 14.58 -6.41 1.64
C SER A 122 14.72 -7.41 0.49
N ARG A 123 13.86 -8.42 0.45
CA ARG A 123 13.86 -9.48 -0.57
C ARG A 123 13.57 -8.94 -1.98
N LEU A 124 12.72 -7.92 -2.07
CA LEU A 124 12.28 -7.33 -3.34
C LEU A 124 13.23 -6.23 -3.85
N GLY A 125 14.33 -5.95 -3.13
CA GLY A 125 15.36 -5.00 -3.55
C GLY A 125 15.03 -3.54 -3.25
N PHE A 126 14.07 -3.26 -2.39
CA PHE A 126 13.87 -1.90 -1.88
C PHE A 126 15.04 -1.49 -0.97
N PRO A 127 15.38 -0.20 -0.92
CA PRO A 127 16.43 0.31 -0.02
C PRO A 127 15.94 0.38 1.44
N ALA A 128 15.56 -0.78 2.02
CA ALA A 128 14.88 -0.89 3.30
C ALA A 128 15.59 -0.14 4.43
N ALA A 129 16.91 -0.16 4.46
CA ALA A 129 17.71 0.57 5.47
C ALA A 129 17.63 2.10 5.34
N ARG A 130 17.14 2.64 4.22
CA ARG A 130 16.97 4.08 3.97
C ARG A 130 15.53 4.53 4.18
N ILE A 131 14.57 3.61 4.29
CA ILE A 131 13.18 3.94 4.62
C ILE A 131 13.15 4.40 6.06
N GLY A 132 12.74 5.65 6.29
CA GLY A 132 12.84 6.32 7.59
C GLY A 132 11.84 5.80 8.63
N TYR A 133 10.71 5.22 8.19
CA TYR A 133 9.67 4.71 9.08
C TYR A 133 8.86 3.59 8.45
N LEU A 134 8.61 2.53 9.23
CA LEU A 134 7.73 1.43 8.86
C LEU A 134 6.73 1.18 9.98
N GLN A 135 5.45 1.26 9.65
CA GLN A 135 4.33 0.98 10.54
C GLN A 135 3.49 -0.16 10.00
N GLY A 136 3.39 -1.25 10.73
CA GLY A 136 2.47 -2.35 10.49
C GLY A 136 1.19 -2.24 11.33
N ALA A 137 0.29 -3.20 11.14
CA ALA A 137 -1.00 -3.26 11.83
C ALA A 137 -0.86 -3.28 13.36
N GLU A 138 0.17 -3.92 13.88
CA GLU A 138 0.44 -4.10 15.31
C GLU A 138 0.85 -2.80 16.03
N HIS A 139 1.26 -1.77 15.30
CA HIS A 139 1.71 -0.49 15.88
C HIS A 139 0.56 0.45 16.25
N THR A 140 -0.68 0.09 15.94
CA THR A 140 -1.86 0.89 16.29
C THR A 140 -3.10 0.01 16.47
N VAL A 141 -4.00 0.44 17.35
CA VAL A 141 -5.31 -0.22 17.54
C VAL A 141 -6.37 0.26 16.55
N ARG A 142 -6.04 1.27 15.76
CA ARG A 142 -6.92 1.82 14.72
C ARG A 142 -6.39 1.47 13.36
N HIS A 143 -7.29 1.09 12.47
CA HIS A 143 -6.95 0.66 11.12
C HIS A 143 -7.68 1.52 10.08
N LYS A 144 -7.15 1.56 8.85
CA LYS A 144 -7.80 2.22 7.73
C LYS A 144 -9.25 1.72 7.58
N PRO A 145 -10.24 2.57 7.40
CA PRO A 145 -10.17 3.98 7.02
C PRO A 145 -10.11 4.98 8.18
N ASP A 146 -9.93 4.56 9.45
CA ASP A 146 -9.85 5.49 10.59
C ASP A 146 -8.57 6.34 10.47
N PRO A 147 -8.67 7.70 10.47
CA PRO A 147 -7.51 8.57 10.35
C PRO A 147 -6.51 8.46 11.50
N ALA A 148 -6.92 7.94 12.66
CA ALA A 148 -6.04 7.72 13.81
C ALA A 148 -4.99 6.61 13.53
N VAL A 149 -5.13 5.84 12.44
CA VAL A 149 -4.08 4.92 11.97
C VAL A 149 -2.74 5.64 11.78
N PHE A 150 -2.76 6.92 11.43
CA PHE A 150 -1.56 7.72 11.21
C PHE A 150 -0.99 8.40 12.45
N ASP A 151 -1.55 8.21 13.65
CA ASP A 151 -1.06 8.90 14.84
C ASP A 151 0.40 8.54 15.21
N PRO A 152 0.86 7.28 15.09
CA PRO A 152 2.27 6.95 15.26
C PRO A 152 3.16 7.62 14.20
N LEU A 153 2.75 7.61 12.91
CA LEU A 153 3.44 8.31 11.84
C LEU A 153 3.56 9.81 12.10
N LYS A 154 2.49 10.45 12.57
CA LYS A 154 2.50 11.89 12.91
C LYS A 154 3.53 12.23 14.01
N GLN A 155 3.71 11.34 14.98
CA GLN A 155 4.75 11.48 16.01
C GLN A 155 6.14 11.40 15.41
N HIS A 156 6.37 10.42 14.52
CA HIS A 156 7.63 10.28 13.80
C HIS A 156 7.94 11.53 12.96
N LEU A 157 7.00 12.00 12.14
CA LEU A 157 7.18 13.18 11.29
C LEU A 157 7.50 14.45 12.11
N ARG A 158 6.80 14.64 13.25
CA ARG A 158 7.11 15.75 14.18
C ARG A 158 8.54 15.69 14.71
N ALA A 159 9.02 14.50 15.09
CA ALA A 159 10.38 14.32 15.58
C ALA A 159 11.43 14.61 14.49
N ARG A 160 11.05 14.46 13.22
CA ARG A 160 11.87 14.79 12.04
C ARG A 160 11.73 16.24 11.58
N GLY A 161 10.84 17.02 12.18
CA GLY A 161 10.56 18.40 11.78
C GLY A 161 9.74 18.52 10.49
N VAL A 162 9.12 17.42 10.01
CA VAL A 162 8.33 17.38 8.78
C VAL A 162 6.88 17.72 9.10
N SER A 163 6.31 18.62 8.31
CA SER A 163 4.92 19.07 8.44
C SER A 163 3.95 18.07 7.77
N LEU A 164 2.74 17.91 8.36
CA LEU A 164 1.69 17.13 7.70
C LEU A 164 1.24 17.75 6.38
N SER A 165 1.28 19.08 6.26
CA SER A 165 0.95 19.76 5.02
C SER A 165 1.98 19.57 3.90
N SER A 166 3.20 19.12 4.21
CA SER A 166 4.24 18.72 3.26
C SER A 166 4.38 17.21 3.14
N THR A 167 3.38 16.46 3.59
CA THR A 167 3.34 14.99 3.56
C THR A 167 2.22 14.50 2.64
N ILE A 168 2.53 13.53 1.79
CA ILE A 168 1.55 12.85 0.95
C ILE A 168 1.52 11.36 1.23
N TYR A 169 0.32 10.78 1.25
CA TYR A 169 0.11 9.35 1.30
C TYR A 169 -0.23 8.79 -0.08
N VAL A 170 0.45 7.74 -0.50
CA VAL A 170 0.23 7.03 -1.77
C VAL A 170 -0.35 5.66 -1.46
N GLY A 171 -1.52 5.35 -2.01
CA GLY A 171 -2.22 4.10 -1.77
C GLY A 171 -3.13 3.69 -2.92
N ASP A 172 -3.58 2.44 -2.95
CA ASP A 172 -4.39 1.87 -4.05
C ASP A 172 -5.89 1.79 -3.73
N ALA A 173 -6.30 2.10 -2.49
CA ALA A 173 -7.66 1.87 -2.04
C ALA A 173 -8.37 3.13 -1.54
N LEU A 174 -9.72 3.14 -1.62
CA LEU A 174 -10.53 4.23 -1.06
C LEU A 174 -10.44 4.31 0.47
N ILE A 175 -10.09 3.22 1.16
CA ILE A 175 -9.83 3.24 2.61
C ILE A 175 -8.58 4.04 2.94
N ASP A 176 -7.55 4.00 2.09
CA ASP A 176 -6.33 4.80 2.19
C ASP A 176 -6.65 6.28 2.04
N PHE A 177 -7.41 6.62 1.00
CA PHE A 177 -7.85 7.98 0.74
C PHE A 177 -8.62 8.57 1.93
N ARG A 178 -9.59 7.83 2.48
CA ARG A 178 -10.40 8.29 3.62
C ARG A 178 -9.54 8.51 4.86
N ALA A 179 -8.66 7.55 5.17
CA ALA A 179 -7.75 7.65 6.30
C ALA A 179 -6.80 8.85 6.16
N ALA A 180 -6.14 9.00 5.01
CA ALA A 180 -5.20 10.09 4.74
C ALA A 180 -5.87 11.47 4.82
N ARG A 181 -7.01 11.64 4.15
CA ARG A 181 -7.79 12.90 4.18
C ARG A 181 -8.25 13.24 5.59
N GLY A 182 -8.78 12.28 6.33
CA GLY A 182 -9.20 12.47 7.72
C GLY A 182 -8.04 12.82 8.66
N ALA A 183 -6.83 12.35 8.35
CA ALA A 183 -5.61 12.67 9.09
C ALA A 183 -4.97 14.02 8.71
N GLY A 184 -5.47 14.69 7.65
CA GLY A 184 -4.90 15.94 7.15
C GLY A 184 -3.69 15.76 6.25
N LEU A 185 -3.49 14.57 5.70
CA LEU A 185 -2.47 14.28 4.69
C LEU A 185 -3.02 14.52 3.29
N ASP A 186 -2.15 14.94 2.36
CA ASP A 186 -2.47 14.84 0.94
C ASP A 186 -2.53 13.37 0.51
N PHE A 187 -3.19 13.09 -0.61
CA PHE A 187 -3.36 11.74 -1.12
C PHE A 187 -3.15 11.66 -2.63
N LEU A 188 -2.48 10.59 -3.06
CA LEU A 188 -2.38 10.17 -4.45
C LEU A 188 -2.74 8.71 -4.59
N GLY A 189 -3.77 8.39 -5.37
CA GLY A 189 -4.13 7.02 -5.70
C GLY A 189 -3.20 6.41 -6.75
N VAL A 190 -2.93 5.12 -6.63
CA VAL A 190 -2.37 4.30 -7.70
C VAL A 190 -3.38 3.23 -8.08
N THR A 191 -3.66 3.04 -9.37
CA THR A 191 -4.68 2.07 -9.81
C THR A 191 -4.08 0.68 -10.05
N THR A 192 -3.15 0.30 -9.18
CA THR A 192 -2.50 -1.01 -9.18
C THR A 192 -3.26 -2.06 -8.39
N GLY A 193 -4.15 -1.63 -7.50
CA GLY A 193 -5.06 -2.47 -6.71
C GLY A 193 -6.47 -2.53 -7.28
N MET A 194 -7.46 -2.61 -6.38
CA MET A 194 -8.87 -2.79 -6.76
C MET A 194 -9.60 -1.50 -7.14
N THR A 195 -9.12 -0.33 -6.72
CA THR A 195 -9.81 0.94 -6.97
C THR A 195 -9.42 1.49 -8.33
N SER A 196 -10.41 1.69 -9.18
CA SER A 196 -10.25 2.29 -10.50
C SER A 196 -9.99 3.80 -10.44
N ALA A 197 -9.43 4.35 -11.53
CA ALA A 197 -9.25 5.81 -11.67
C ALA A 197 -10.57 6.58 -11.56
N GLU A 198 -11.67 6.00 -12.05
CA GLU A 198 -12.99 6.60 -11.98
C GLU A 198 -13.54 6.66 -10.55
N GLU A 199 -13.35 5.60 -9.76
CA GLU A 199 -13.76 5.58 -8.35
C GLU A 199 -12.96 6.61 -7.54
N PHE A 200 -11.65 6.73 -7.76
CA PHE A 200 -10.84 7.79 -7.15
C PHE A 200 -11.35 9.18 -7.56
N ARG A 201 -11.64 9.40 -8.85
CA ARG A 201 -12.16 10.67 -9.36
C ARG A 201 -13.50 11.02 -8.73
N VAL A 202 -14.42 10.07 -8.63
CA VAL A 202 -15.73 10.26 -7.99
C VAL A 202 -15.59 10.59 -6.50
N ALA A 203 -14.61 9.96 -5.82
CA ALA A 203 -14.29 10.27 -4.42
C ALA A 203 -13.58 11.61 -4.24
N GLY A 204 -13.15 12.29 -5.32
CA GLY A 204 -12.40 13.54 -5.28
C GLY A 204 -10.91 13.36 -5.04
N ALA A 205 -10.36 12.18 -5.32
CA ALA A 205 -8.94 11.88 -5.24
C ALA A 205 -8.27 11.94 -6.63
N ARG A 206 -7.02 12.40 -6.66
CA ARG A 206 -6.13 12.26 -7.81
C ARG A 206 -5.61 10.83 -7.86
N SER A 207 -5.35 10.31 -9.06
CA SER A 207 -4.72 9.00 -9.21
C SER A 207 -3.80 8.94 -10.43
N VAL A 208 -2.88 7.97 -10.40
CA VAL A 208 -2.00 7.61 -11.53
C VAL A 208 -2.13 6.11 -11.81
N ALA A 209 -1.84 5.72 -13.04
CA ALA A 209 -2.03 4.32 -13.47
C ALA A 209 -0.97 3.36 -12.91
N SER A 210 0.18 3.86 -12.48
CA SER A 210 1.30 3.04 -12.00
C SER A 210 2.29 3.87 -11.17
N LEU A 211 3.24 3.19 -10.50
CA LEU A 211 4.30 3.83 -9.73
C LEU A 211 5.17 4.77 -10.58
N ALA A 212 5.33 4.50 -11.88
CA ALA A 212 6.05 5.40 -12.78
C ALA A 212 5.42 6.79 -12.90
N GLY A 213 4.10 6.90 -12.67
CA GLY A 213 3.38 8.18 -12.67
C GLY A 213 3.53 8.99 -11.37
N VAL A 214 4.00 8.37 -10.28
CA VAL A 214 4.05 9.02 -8.95
C VAL A 214 4.99 10.22 -8.95
N LEU A 215 6.27 10.04 -9.31
CA LEU A 215 7.25 11.13 -9.32
C LEU A 215 6.84 12.33 -10.18
N PRO A 216 6.39 12.14 -11.45
CA PRO A 216 5.88 13.26 -12.25
C PRO A 216 4.72 14.00 -11.60
N GLU A 217 3.84 13.28 -10.89
CA GLU A 217 2.68 13.89 -10.22
C GLU A 217 3.10 14.65 -8.96
N LEU A 218 4.06 14.13 -8.17
CA LEU A 218 4.60 14.79 -6.98
C LEU A 218 5.44 16.04 -7.27
N SER A 219 5.96 16.16 -8.49
CA SER A 219 6.73 17.33 -8.95
C SER A 219 5.83 18.43 -9.55
N ARG A 220 4.51 18.25 -9.58
CA ARG A 220 3.56 19.28 -10.04
C ARG A 220 3.23 20.25 -8.91
N PRO A 221 3.25 21.57 -9.16
CA PRO A 221 2.88 22.56 -8.16
C PRO A 221 1.49 22.28 -7.59
N ARG A 222 1.34 22.33 -6.29
CA ARG A 222 0.06 22.15 -5.61
C ARG A 222 -0.94 23.22 -6.04
N ALA A 223 -2.21 22.89 -6.09
CA ALA A 223 -3.27 23.82 -6.49
C ALA A 223 -3.34 25.09 -5.62
N ALA A 224 -2.87 25.01 -4.36
CA ALA A 224 -2.83 26.15 -3.43
C ALA A 224 -1.77 27.23 -3.79
N ASP A 225 -0.66 26.85 -4.47
CA ASP A 225 0.38 27.79 -4.89
C ASP A 225 0.03 28.60 -6.14
N ARG A 226 -0.97 28.18 -6.93
CA ARG A 226 -1.43 28.94 -8.08
C ARG A 226 -2.06 30.30 -7.73
N GLY A 227 -2.44 30.50 -6.46
CA GLY A 227 -2.96 31.77 -5.95
C GLY A 227 -1.91 32.77 -5.46
N ARG A 228 -0.65 32.34 -5.27
CA ARG A 228 0.45 33.22 -4.78
C ARG A 228 1.33 33.80 -5.87
N ALA A 229 1.29 33.28 -7.09
CA ALA A 229 2.12 33.75 -8.20
C ALA A 229 1.55 34.94 -8.97
N ILE A 230 0.41 35.51 -8.53
CA ILE A 230 -0.21 36.70 -9.14
C ILE A 230 -0.48 37.74 -8.03
N ARG A 231 0.60 38.27 -7.44
CA ARG A 231 0.60 39.60 -6.78
C ARG A 231 1.95 40.24 -6.88
#